data_ea78660f0fe2051a51c82bbd07d33d1e
#
_entry.id   ea78660f0fe2051a51c82bbd07d33d1e
#
_cell.length_a   1.000
_cell.length_b   1.000
_cell.length_c   1.000
_cell.angle_alpha   90.00
_cell.angle_beta   90.00
_cell.angle_gamma   90.00
#
_symmetry.space_group_name_H-M   'P 1'
#
loop_
_entity.id
_entity.type
_entity.pdbx_description
1 polymer ?
#
loop_
_entity_poly.entity_id
_entity_poly.type
_entity_poly.pdbx_seq_one_letter_code
_entity_poly.pdbx_strand_id
1 'polypeptide(L)'
;MKPTGLRQPFVLTALCAAMLLPAVSAWAVTDQEILDDVKTTDQIVTNGMGLQGQRYSPLTTLNTDNIKDLRPVWTLSFGGEKQRGQQAQPLIKDGVMYVTASYSRVFAVDARTGKELWQYDARLPDDIRPCCDVINRGVALYGDLVIFGTLDAKLVALNKDTGKVVWRKSVADHKAGYSITAAPLVVNGKLITGVSGGEFGVVGKIEAYDPKNGALLWTRPTVEGHMGYVYKDGKPVENGISGGEAGKTWPGDLWKTGGAAPWLGGYYDPETNLLLFGTGNPAPWNSHLRPGDNLFSSSRLALNPDDGTIKWHFQTTPHDGWDFDGVNELVSFNYQEGGKTIKAAATADRNGFFYVLDRTNGKFIRGFPFVDKITWAKGLDKNGRPIYDDSNRPGSPAAANKGKSVFSAPAFLGAKNWMPMAYSQDTGLFYVPSNEWGMDIWNEDIAYKKGAAYLGAGFTIKPLNEDYIGVLRAIDPKTGKEVWRQKNFAPLWGGVMTTKGNLVFTGNPEGFLQAFNAKTGDKVWEFQTGSGVLGSPVTWEMDGEQYVSVLSGWGGAVPLWGGEVAKRVKNFNQGGMLWTFKLPKELVAKR
;
A
#
# COMPACT_ATOMS: atom_id res chain seq x y z
N MET A 1 -62.34 74.57 19.83
CA MET A 1 -62.36 73.18 20.31
C MET A 1 -61.35 72.39 19.47
N LYS A 2 -60.31 71.91 20.08
CA LYS A 2 -59.22 71.14 19.40
C LYS A 2 -59.55 69.66 19.51
N PRO A 3 -59.29 68.82 18.46
CA PRO A 3 -59.15 67.39 18.64
C PRO A 3 -57.68 66.98 18.81
N THR A 4 -57.50 66.14 19.80
CA THR A 4 -56.26 65.53 20.19
C THR A 4 -55.87 64.39 19.24
N GLY A 5 -54.67 64.47 18.66
CA GLY A 5 -54.07 63.38 17.84
C GLY A 5 -53.44 62.31 18.68
N LEU A 6 -53.81 61.04 18.49
CA LEU A 6 -53.11 59.86 18.98
C LEU A 6 -51.91 59.52 18.08
N ARG A 7 -50.71 59.47 18.66
CA ARG A 7 -49.55 58.90 18.03
C ARG A 7 -49.49 57.38 18.29
N GLN A 8 -49.48 56.59 17.24
CA GLN A 8 -49.14 55.17 17.31
C GLN A 8 -47.60 54.97 17.30
N PRO A 9 -47.06 54.06 18.08
CA PRO A 9 -45.63 53.72 18.00
C PRO A 9 -45.40 52.71 16.86
N PHE A 10 -44.41 53.02 16.00
CA PHE A 10 -43.85 52.07 15.04
C PHE A 10 -43.03 51.01 15.80
N VAL A 11 -43.42 49.74 15.73
CA VAL A 11 -42.62 48.60 16.18
C VAL A 11 -41.76 48.16 14.99
N LEU A 12 -40.43 48.39 15.06
CA LEU A 12 -39.46 47.83 14.13
C LEU A 12 -39.25 46.37 14.52
N THR A 13 -39.77 45.43 13.73
CA THR A 13 -39.46 44.01 13.86
C THR A 13 -38.13 43.75 13.11
N ALA A 14 -37.04 43.59 13.86
CA ALA A 14 -35.79 43.13 13.31
C ALA A 14 -35.89 41.63 13.01
N LEU A 15 -35.95 41.25 11.74
CA LEU A 15 -35.75 39.84 11.30
C LEU A 15 -34.27 39.49 11.45
N CYS A 16 -33.93 38.78 12.50
CA CYS A 16 -32.65 38.05 12.54
C CYS A 16 -32.75 36.82 11.62
N ALA A 17 -32.17 36.92 10.43
CA ALA A 17 -31.92 35.76 9.58
C ALA A 17 -30.78 34.97 10.24
N ALA A 18 -31.08 33.95 11.01
CA ALA A 18 -30.10 32.97 11.46
C ALA A 18 -29.66 32.18 10.22
N MET A 19 -28.43 32.41 9.75
CA MET A 19 -27.78 31.53 8.82
C MET A 19 -27.56 30.19 9.54
N LEU A 20 -28.38 29.19 9.22
CA LEU A 20 -28.15 27.80 9.54
C LEU A 20 -26.91 27.35 8.72
N LEU A 21 -25.71 27.52 9.28
CA LEU A 21 -24.56 26.75 8.85
C LEU A 21 -24.92 25.27 9.09
N PRO A 22 -24.75 24.40 8.09
CA PRO A 22 -24.94 22.98 8.33
C PRO A 22 -24.00 22.58 9.47
N ALA A 23 -24.55 22.02 10.54
CA ALA A 23 -23.76 21.45 11.62
C ALA A 23 -22.92 20.32 10.98
N VAL A 24 -21.63 20.55 10.82
CA VAL A 24 -20.68 19.47 10.52
C VAL A 24 -20.80 18.53 11.70
N SER A 25 -21.16 17.27 11.45
CA SER A 25 -21.19 16.24 12.49
C SER A 25 -19.84 16.25 13.21
N ALA A 26 -19.82 16.34 14.53
CA ALA A 26 -18.59 16.33 15.32
C ALA A 26 -17.75 15.05 15.13
N TRP A 27 -18.27 14.09 14.38
CA TRP A 27 -17.75 12.74 14.11
C TRP A 27 -17.23 12.55 12.67
N ALA A 28 -17.34 13.58 11.81
CA ALA A 28 -16.94 13.49 10.41
C ALA A 28 -15.41 13.59 10.27
N VAL A 29 -14.79 12.72 9.47
CA VAL A 29 -13.35 12.80 9.16
C VAL A 29 -13.10 13.93 8.16
N THR A 30 -12.28 14.91 8.55
CA THR A 30 -11.95 16.11 7.79
C THR A 30 -10.60 16.01 7.10
N ASP A 31 -10.36 16.85 6.09
CA ASP A 31 -9.03 16.97 5.46
C ASP A 31 -7.95 17.34 6.48
N GLN A 32 -8.27 18.17 7.49
CA GLN A 32 -7.32 18.56 8.53
C GLN A 32 -6.94 17.38 9.44
N GLU A 33 -7.91 16.54 9.83
CA GLU A 33 -7.61 15.32 10.62
C GLU A 33 -6.75 14.34 9.83
N ILE A 34 -6.97 14.21 8.53
CA ILE A 34 -6.14 13.37 7.63
C ILE A 34 -4.71 13.92 7.58
N LEU A 35 -4.52 15.23 7.47
CA LEU A 35 -3.20 15.86 7.47
C LEU A 35 -2.49 15.74 8.83
N ASP A 36 -3.25 15.79 9.92
CA ASP A 36 -2.74 15.74 11.30
C ASP A 36 -2.65 14.33 11.87
N ASP A 37 -3.03 13.28 11.12
CA ASP A 37 -3.03 11.88 11.60
C ASP A 37 -1.67 11.44 12.17
N VAL A 38 -0.57 11.89 11.57
CA VAL A 38 0.79 11.63 12.07
C VAL A 38 1.07 12.23 13.45
N LYS A 39 0.26 13.19 13.91
CA LYS A 39 0.41 13.90 15.20
C LYS A 39 -0.54 13.36 16.27
N THR A 40 -1.55 12.60 15.88
CA THR A 40 -2.56 12.04 16.80
C THR A 40 -2.14 10.66 17.29
N THR A 41 -2.66 10.26 18.45
CA THR A 41 -2.37 8.95 19.06
C THR A 41 -3.63 8.18 19.39
N ASP A 42 -4.76 8.86 19.47
CA ASP A 42 -6.07 8.30 19.84
C ASP A 42 -6.87 7.80 18.64
N GLN A 43 -6.44 8.16 17.44
CA GLN A 43 -7.06 7.72 16.19
C GLN A 43 -6.00 7.45 15.11
N ILE A 44 -6.39 6.70 14.08
CA ILE A 44 -5.60 6.38 12.90
C ILE A 44 -6.55 6.46 11.71
N VAL A 45 -6.50 7.57 10.97
CA VAL A 45 -7.42 7.83 9.87
C VAL A 45 -6.81 7.65 8.48
N THR A 46 -5.51 7.30 8.43
CA THR A 46 -4.79 7.04 7.17
C THR A 46 -4.09 5.67 7.16
N ASN A 47 -4.01 5.07 5.97
CA ASN A 47 -3.15 3.91 5.76
C ASN A 47 -1.68 4.38 5.74
N GLY A 48 -0.86 3.86 6.66
CA GLY A 48 0.53 4.28 6.81
C GLY A 48 0.80 5.04 8.11
N MET A 49 -0.22 5.28 8.97
CA MET A 49 -0.12 6.05 10.21
C MET A 49 0.47 7.44 9.91
N GLY A 50 -0.20 8.16 9.03
CA GLY A 50 0.23 9.40 8.41
C GLY A 50 0.42 9.27 6.90
N LEU A 51 0.18 10.37 6.18
CA LEU A 51 0.17 10.41 4.71
C LEU A 51 1.53 10.12 4.05
N GLN A 52 2.63 10.24 4.81
CA GLN A 52 4.00 9.99 4.35
C GLN A 52 4.43 8.51 4.42
N GLY A 53 3.59 7.65 5.00
CA GLY A 53 3.80 6.20 5.04
C GLY A 53 4.92 5.72 5.95
N GLN A 54 5.34 6.51 6.93
CA GLN A 54 6.45 6.15 7.84
C GLN A 54 6.12 5.02 8.81
N ARG A 55 4.82 4.77 9.08
CA ARG A 55 4.36 3.75 10.03
C ARG A 55 5.04 3.84 11.39
N TYR A 56 5.21 5.08 11.83
CA TYR A 56 5.81 5.45 13.09
C TYR A 56 4.75 6.02 14.03
N SER A 57 4.79 5.59 15.30
CA SER A 57 3.94 6.15 16.36
C SER A 57 4.77 6.87 17.41
N PRO A 58 4.37 8.08 17.87
CA PRO A 58 5.05 8.79 18.95
C PRO A 58 4.76 8.22 20.35
N LEU A 59 3.91 7.19 20.47
CA LEU A 59 3.57 6.55 21.73
C LEU A 59 4.76 5.87 22.40
N THR A 60 4.86 5.98 23.75
CA THR A 60 5.98 5.46 24.55
C THR A 60 5.55 4.60 25.73
N THR A 61 4.25 4.51 26.02
CA THR A 61 3.72 3.70 27.13
C THR A 61 4.15 2.25 27.00
N LEU A 62 4.07 1.69 25.77
CA LEU A 62 4.73 0.43 25.41
C LEU A 62 6.17 0.73 25.00
N ASN A 63 7.12 0.03 25.63
CA ASN A 63 8.54 0.18 25.37
C ASN A 63 9.29 -1.14 25.65
N THR A 64 10.59 -1.15 25.43
CA THR A 64 11.44 -2.35 25.58
C THR A 64 11.43 -2.95 26.99
N ASP A 65 11.13 -2.18 28.03
CA ASP A 65 11.17 -2.66 29.42
C ASP A 65 9.91 -3.44 29.82
N ASN A 66 8.75 -3.06 29.24
CA ASN A 66 7.44 -3.58 29.64
C ASN A 66 6.72 -4.40 28.56
N ILE A 67 7.21 -4.42 27.33
CA ILE A 67 6.57 -5.14 26.21
C ILE A 67 6.35 -6.64 26.50
N LYS A 68 7.19 -7.26 27.31
CA LYS A 68 7.04 -8.65 27.76
C LYS A 68 5.71 -8.95 28.44
N ASP A 69 5.07 -7.92 28.99
CA ASP A 69 3.81 -8.00 29.70
C ASP A 69 2.59 -7.69 28.81
N LEU A 70 2.79 -7.42 27.52
CA LEU A 70 1.71 -7.21 26.55
C LEU A 70 0.82 -8.45 26.44
N ARG A 71 -0.51 -8.28 26.55
CA ARG A 71 -1.50 -9.38 26.52
C ARG A 71 -2.64 -9.06 25.56
N PRO A 72 -3.26 -10.08 24.95
CA PRO A 72 -4.47 -9.89 24.16
C PRO A 72 -5.62 -9.44 25.09
N VAL A 73 -6.42 -8.50 24.62
CA VAL A 73 -7.62 -7.99 25.32
C VAL A 73 -8.87 -8.55 24.72
N TRP A 74 -8.90 -8.60 23.38
CA TRP A 74 -10.00 -9.19 22.63
C TRP A 74 -9.53 -9.63 21.25
N THR A 75 -10.33 -10.48 20.63
CA THR A 75 -10.18 -10.91 19.25
C THR A 75 -11.54 -11.03 18.59
N LEU A 76 -11.61 -10.74 17.29
CA LEU A 76 -12.78 -10.92 16.46
C LEU A 76 -12.45 -11.84 15.29
N SER A 77 -13.24 -12.91 15.11
CA SER A 77 -13.19 -13.72 13.90
C SER A 77 -14.05 -13.09 12.80
N PHE A 78 -13.50 -12.98 11.60
CA PHE A 78 -14.28 -12.51 10.45
C PHE A 78 -15.29 -13.54 9.91
N GLY A 79 -15.28 -14.74 10.46
CA GLY A 79 -16.26 -15.79 10.18
C GLY A 79 -16.34 -16.26 8.72
N GLY A 80 -17.16 -17.30 8.50
CA GLY A 80 -17.46 -17.85 7.18
C GLY A 80 -16.34 -18.65 6.55
N GLU A 81 -16.57 -19.14 5.34
CA GLU A 81 -15.62 -19.93 4.55
C GLU A 81 -14.57 -19.07 3.83
N LYS A 82 -14.81 -17.74 3.76
CA LYS A 82 -14.02 -16.78 2.99
C LYS A 82 -12.90 -16.17 3.84
N GLN A 83 -12.00 -16.99 4.38
CA GLN A 83 -10.98 -16.57 5.33
C GLN A 83 -9.57 -16.89 4.83
N ARG A 84 -8.96 -15.99 4.04
CA ARG A 84 -7.55 -16.10 3.67
C ARG A 84 -6.97 -14.79 3.17
N GLY A 85 -5.67 -14.56 3.40
CA GLY A 85 -4.97 -13.40 2.88
C GLY A 85 -5.39 -12.08 3.54
N GLN A 86 -5.40 -12.01 4.88
CA GLN A 86 -5.81 -10.82 5.64
C GLN A 86 -4.68 -9.79 5.66
N GLN A 87 -4.66 -8.87 4.69
CA GLN A 87 -3.55 -7.93 4.45
C GLN A 87 -3.85 -6.48 4.87
N ALA A 88 -5.03 -6.21 5.45
CA ALA A 88 -5.44 -4.85 5.76
C ALA A 88 -4.71 -4.27 6.98
N GLN A 89 -4.66 -2.94 7.00
CA GLN A 89 -4.37 -2.14 8.18
C GLN A 89 -5.69 -1.67 8.79
N PRO A 90 -5.91 -1.81 10.13
CA PRO A 90 -7.05 -1.19 10.79
C PRO A 90 -6.97 0.33 10.76
N LEU A 91 -8.10 1.03 10.50
CA LEU A 91 -8.26 2.45 10.77
C LEU A 91 -9.16 2.64 12.00
N ILE A 92 -8.91 3.68 12.78
CA ILE A 92 -9.60 3.93 14.05
C ILE A 92 -10.05 5.39 14.08
N LYS A 93 -11.34 5.58 14.34
CA LYS A 93 -11.94 6.90 14.50
C LYS A 93 -13.00 6.86 15.60
N ASP A 94 -12.86 7.72 16.59
CA ASP A 94 -13.82 7.92 17.70
C ASP A 94 -14.21 6.59 18.41
N GLY A 95 -13.22 5.73 18.66
CA GLY A 95 -13.41 4.43 19.32
C GLY A 95 -14.03 3.34 18.44
N VAL A 96 -14.20 3.56 17.14
CA VAL A 96 -14.61 2.55 16.17
C VAL A 96 -13.44 2.18 15.26
N MET A 97 -13.21 0.88 15.09
CA MET A 97 -12.20 0.33 14.21
C MET A 97 -12.85 -0.16 12.92
N TYR A 98 -12.31 0.27 11.78
CA TYR A 98 -12.77 -0.14 10.45
C TYR A 98 -11.70 -0.99 9.78
N VAL A 99 -12.08 -2.17 9.32
CA VAL A 99 -11.15 -3.11 8.68
C VAL A 99 -11.80 -3.76 7.45
N THR A 100 -10.98 -4.08 6.45
CA THR A 100 -11.40 -4.99 5.39
C THR A 100 -10.90 -6.40 5.66
N ALA A 101 -11.62 -7.38 5.14
CA ALA A 101 -11.21 -8.77 5.10
C ALA A 101 -11.24 -9.28 3.65
N SER A 102 -10.76 -10.49 3.43
CA SER A 102 -10.80 -11.16 2.13
C SER A 102 -12.20 -11.12 1.49
N TYR A 103 -12.24 -11.17 0.16
CA TYR A 103 -13.44 -11.05 -0.67
C TYR A 103 -14.16 -9.69 -0.56
N SER A 104 -13.41 -8.61 -0.25
CA SER A 104 -13.94 -7.25 -0.14
C SER A 104 -15.06 -7.13 0.90
N ARG A 105 -14.93 -7.83 2.03
CA ARG A 105 -15.81 -7.64 3.20
C ARG A 105 -15.27 -6.50 4.06
N VAL A 106 -16.15 -5.79 4.74
CA VAL A 106 -15.80 -4.68 5.64
C VAL A 106 -16.48 -4.87 6.98
N PHE A 107 -15.78 -4.56 8.06
CA PHE A 107 -16.26 -4.66 9.43
C PHE A 107 -16.02 -3.34 10.16
N ALA A 108 -17.02 -2.91 10.94
CA ALA A 108 -16.85 -1.89 11.97
C ALA A 108 -16.93 -2.57 13.34
N VAL A 109 -15.97 -2.27 14.19
CA VAL A 109 -15.77 -2.94 15.47
C VAL A 109 -15.60 -1.88 16.55
N ASP A 110 -16.27 -2.05 17.67
CA ASP A 110 -15.99 -1.27 18.87
C ASP A 110 -14.54 -1.55 19.31
N ALA A 111 -13.69 -0.54 19.24
CA ALA A 111 -12.26 -0.69 19.45
C ALA A 111 -11.91 -1.06 20.90
N ARG A 112 -12.76 -0.73 21.88
CA ARG A 112 -12.58 -1.08 23.30
C ARG A 112 -12.85 -2.55 23.59
N THR A 113 -13.92 -3.10 22.98
CA THR A 113 -14.48 -4.40 23.37
C THR A 113 -14.29 -5.50 22.32
N GLY A 114 -13.99 -5.15 21.07
CA GLY A 114 -13.94 -6.07 19.94
C GLY A 114 -15.32 -6.49 19.44
N LYS A 115 -16.40 -5.85 19.93
CA LYS A 115 -17.76 -6.15 19.48
C LYS A 115 -17.97 -5.67 18.06
N GLU A 116 -18.43 -6.55 17.16
CA GLU A 116 -18.88 -6.18 15.83
C GLU A 116 -20.09 -5.23 15.94
N LEU A 117 -20.00 -4.06 15.29
CA LEU A 117 -21.08 -3.09 15.21
C LEU A 117 -21.91 -3.31 13.95
N TRP A 118 -21.21 -3.53 12.83
CA TRP A 118 -21.81 -3.92 11.56
C TRP A 118 -20.77 -4.57 10.66
N GLN A 119 -21.25 -5.33 9.67
CA GLN A 119 -20.46 -5.89 8.59
C GLN A 119 -21.11 -5.65 7.24
N TYR A 120 -20.29 -5.62 6.20
CA TYR A 120 -20.69 -5.50 4.82
C TYR A 120 -20.00 -6.55 3.96
N ASP A 121 -20.75 -7.23 3.08
CA ASP A 121 -20.23 -8.15 2.07
C ASP A 121 -20.49 -7.57 0.68
N ALA A 122 -19.45 -7.42 -0.14
CA ALA A 122 -19.56 -6.86 -1.50
C ALA A 122 -20.38 -7.76 -2.44
N ARG A 123 -20.59 -9.04 -2.11
CA ARG A 123 -21.29 -10.04 -2.93
C ARG A 123 -20.72 -10.05 -4.35
N LEU A 124 -19.45 -10.41 -4.44
CA LEU A 124 -18.71 -10.42 -5.68
C LEU A 124 -19.32 -11.39 -6.69
N PRO A 125 -19.26 -11.08 -8.00
CA PRO A 125 -19.64 -12.03 -9.05
C PRO A 125 -18.75 -13.29 -9.01
N ASP A 126 -19.29 -14.43 -9.44
CA ASP A 126 -18.57 -15.70 -9.48
C ASP A 126 -17.44 -15.73 -10.53
N ASP A 127 -17.48 -14.81 -11.50
CA ASP A 127 -16.51 -14.72 -12.60
C ASP A 127 -15.33 -13.77 -12.34
N ILE A 128 -15.13 -13.30 -11.09
CA ILE A 128 -13.93 -12.53 -10.74
C ILE A 128 -12.67 -13.38 -10.92
N ARG A 129 -11.59 -12.74 -11.39
CA ARG A 129 -10.29 -13.39 -11.59
C ARG A 129 -9.17 -12.49 -11.07
N PRO A 130 -9.09 -12.27 -9.74
CA PRO A 130 -7.96 -11.53 -9.19
C PRO A 130 -6.67 -12.35 -9.35
N CYS A 131 -5.60 -11.71 -9.75
CA CYS A 131 -4.31 -12.37 -10.00
C CYS A 131 -3.76 -13.12 -8.78
N CYS A 132 -3.81 -12.49 -7.62
CA CYS A 132 -2.93 -12.79 -6.50
C CYS A 132 -3.69 -12.99 -5.20
N ASP A 133 -4.74 -13.80 -5.24
CA ASP A 133 -5.68 -14.10 -4.16
C ASP A 133 -6.76 -13.00 -3.94
N VAL A 134 -7.69 -13.31 -3.07
CA VAL A 134 -8.93 -12.55 -2.82
C VAL A 134 -8.75 -11.49 -1.73
N ILE A 135 -7.62 -10.83 -1.74
CA ILE A 135 -7.16 -9.89 -0.72
C ILE A 135 -7.81 -8.52 -0.82
N ASN A 136 -7.81 -7.78 0.29
CA ASN A 136 -8.11 -6.36 0.36
C ASN A 136 -7.22 -5.71 1.42
N ARG A 137 -6.67 -4.51 1.16
CA ARG A 137 -5.65 -3.90 2.02
C ARG A 137 -6.15 -2.76 2.89
N GLY A 138 -7.45 -2.46 2.88
CA GLY A 138 -8.03 -1.52 3.82
C GLY A 138 -9.05 -0.55 3.21
N VAL A 139 -9.52 0.33 4.06
CA VAL A 139 -10.48 1.38 3.75
C VAL A 139 -9.81 2.76 3.76
N ALA A 140 -10.52 3.76 3.22
CA ALA A 140 -10.29 5.18 3.48
C ALA A 140 -11.50 5.74 4.26
N LEU A 141 -11.24 6.73 5.11
CA LEU A 141 -12.27 7.44 5.87
C LEU A 141 -12.37 8.89 5.36
N TYR A 142 -13.58 9.38 5.13
CA TYR A 142 -13.83 10.78 4.80
C TYR A 142 -15.26 11.19 5.10
N GLY A 143 -15.45 12.29 5.82
CA GLY A 143 -16.79 12.67 6.29
C GLY A 143 -17.39 11.55 7.15
N ASP A 144 -18.61 11.16 6.82
CA ASP A 144 -19.31 10.04 7.45
C ASP A 144 -19.21 8.75 6.63
N LEU A 145 -18.15 8.61 5.82
CA LEU A 145 -17.99 7.50 4.88
C LEU A 145 -16.80 6.61 5.20
N VAL A 146 -17.01 5.31 4.99
CA VAL A 146 -15.98 4.27 4.88
C VAL A 146 -15.93 3.85 3.41
N ILE A 147 -14.80 4.08 2.74
CA ILE A 147 -14.68 3.89 1.29
C ILE A 147 -13.61 2.84 1.00
N PHE A 148 -13.89 1.90 0.11
CA PHE A 148 -12.96 0.82 -0.24
C PHE A 148 -13.12 0.36 -1.68
N GLY A 149 -12.09 -0.32 -2.18
CA GLY A 149 -12.10 -0.97 -3.48
C GLY A 149 -12.59 -2.41 -3.41
N THR A 150 -13.12 -2.93 -4.52
CA THR A 150 -13.59 -4.32 -4.62
C THR A 150 -12.87 -5.10 -5.72
N LEU A 151 -12.87 -6.44 -5.60
CA LEU A 151 -12.22 -7.32 -6.58
C LEU A 151 -12.93 -7.34 -7.94
N ASP A 152 -14.16 -6.85 -8.03
CA ASP A 152 -14.87 -6.61 -9.30
C ASP A 152 -14.70 -5.17 -9.81
N ALA A 153 -13.59 -4.51 -9.42
CA ALA A 153 -13.16 -3.19 -9.87
C ALA A 153 -14.18 -2.07 -9.63
N LYS A 154 -14.79 -2.03 -8.45
CA LYS A 154 -15.67 -0.95 -8.01
C LYS A 154 -15.10 -0.22 -6.80
N LEU A 155 -15.46 1.04 -6.64
CA LEU A 155 -15.39 1.77 -5.37
C LEU A 155 -16.76 1.72 -4.71
N VAL A 156 -16.79 1.50 -3.39
CA VAL A 156 -17.99 1.46 -2.57
C VAL A 156 -17.80 2.37 -1.37
N ALA A 157 -18.76 3.25 -1.12
CA ALA A 157 -18.81 4.05 0.09
C ALA A 157 -19.98 3.59 0.97
N LEU A 158 -19.68 3.33 2.22
CA LEU A 158 -20.64 2.96 3.25
C LEU A 158 -20.78 4.12 4.23
N ASN A 159 -21.97 4.29 4.79
CA ASN A 159 -22.12 5.14 5.97
C ASN A 159 -21.40 4.49 7.15
N LYS A 160 -20.53 5.23 7.83
CA LYS A 160 -19.62 4.72 8.87
C LYS A 160 -20.34 4.16 10.11
N ASP A 161 -21.56 4.66 10.41
CA ASP A 161 -22.31 4.27 11.60
C ASP A 161 -23.19 3.04 11.35
N THR A 162 -23.64 2.85 10.10
CA THR A 162 -24.67 1.83 9.77
C THR A 162 -24.21 0.74 8.82
N GLY A 163 -23.05 0.91 8.15
CA GLY A 163 -22.58 0.00 7.11
C GLY A 163 -23.42 -0.01 5.83
N LYS A 164 -24.43 0.88 5.72
CA LYS A 164 -25.29 0.97 4.54
C LYS A 164 -24.57 1.67 3.40
N VAL A 165 -24.79 1.16 2.17
CA VAL A 165 -24.21 1.75 0.97
C VAL A 165 -24.78 3.14 0.73
N VAL A 166 -23.91 4.13 0.59
CA VAL A 166 -24.22 5.48 0.18
C VAL A 166 -24.09 5.62 -1.34
N TRP A 167 -22.97 5.15 -1.89
CA TRP A 167 -22.77 5.11 -3.34
C TRP A 167 -21.86 3.95 -3.76
N ARG A 168 -21.97 3.56 -5.03
CA ARG A 168 -21.08 2.62 -5.71
C ARG A 168 -20.67 3.18 -7.07
N LYS A 169 -19.41 2.98 -7.45
CA LYS A 169 -18.87 3.43 -8.74
C LYS A 169 -18.10 2.30 -9.40
N SER A 170 -18.46 1.94 -10.62
CA SER A 170 -17.62 1.07 -11.44
C SER A 170 -16.40 1.87 -11.92
N VAL A 171 -15.20 1.37 -11.63
CA VAL A 171 -13.92 1.97 -12.02
C VAL A 171 -13.44 1.38 -13.35
N ALA A 172 -13.59 0.06 -13.52
CA ALA A 172 -13.15 -0.66 -14.70
C ALA A 172 -13.96 -1.95 -14.91
N ASP A 173 -13.71 -2.61 -16.04
CA ASP A 173 -14.33 -3.89 -16.39
C ASP A 173 -13.51 -5.06 -15.79
N HIS A 174 -14.04 -5.72 -14.74
CA HIS A 174 -13.38 -6.87 -14.12
C HIS A 174 -13.20 -8.06 -15.09
N LYS A 175 -14.08 -8.19 -16.12
CA LYS A 175 -13.95 -9.23 -17.14
C LYS A 175 -12.76 -9.03 -18.06
N ALA A 176 -12.21 -7.81 -18.09
CA ALA A 176 -10.94 -7.52 -18.76
C ALA A 176 -9.72 -7.84 -17.90
N GLY A 177 -9.90 -8.20 -16.62
CA GLY A 177 -8.83 -8.51 -15.66
C GLY A 177 -8.59 -7.41 -14.62
N TYR A 178 -9.38 -6.32 -14.61
CA TYR A 178 -9.23 -5.28 -13.59
C TYR A 178 -9.79 -5.69 -12.24
N SER A 179 -9.11 -5.27 -11.17
CA SER A 179 -9.57 -5.34 -9.79
C SER A 179 -9.02 -4.17 -8.97
N ILE A 180 -9.51 -3.98 -7.73
CA ILE A 180 -8.95 -3.01 -6.79
C ILE A 180 -8.65 -3.75 -5.49
N THR A 181 -7.37 -3.83 -5.14
CA THR A 181 -6.87 -4.52 -3.94
C THR A 181 -6.25 -3.58 -2.93
N ALA A 182 -5.97 -2.33 -3.32
CA ALA A 182 -5.40 -1.29 -2.49
C ALA A 182 -6.45 -0.64 -1.58
N ALA A 183 -6.01 -0.12 -0.44
CA ALA A 183 -6.75 0.90 0.27
C ALA A 183 -6.70 2.21 -0.53
N PRO A 184 -7.83 2.89 -0.77
CA PRO A 184 -7.81 4.22 -1.38
C PRO A 184 -7.12 5.25 -0.47
N LEU A 185 -6.59 6.32 -1.07
CA LEU A 185 -5.98 7.44 -0.36
C LEU A 185 -6.91 8.67 -0.44
N VAL A 186 -7.11 9.38 0.65
CA VAL A 186 -7.81 10.68 0.63
C VAL A 186 -6.81 11.81 0.82
N VAL A 187 -6.85 12.78 -0.08
CA VAL A 187 -5.97 13.97 -0.08
C VAL A 187 -6.76 15.17 -0.62
N ASN A 188 -6.75 16.27 0.13
CA ASN A 188 -7.35 17.55 -0.28
C ASN A 188 -8.77 17.39 -0.83
N GLY A 189 -9.62 16.66 -0.11
CA GLY A 189 -11.02 16.41 -0.50
C GLY A 189 -11.20 15.51 -1.72
N LYS A 190 -10.17 14.75 -2.12
CA LYS A 190 -10.21 13.81 -3.26
C LYS A 190 -9.88 12.39 -2.80
N LEU A 191 -10.63 11.42 -3.30
CA LEU A 191 -10.36 10.00 -3.14
C LEU A 191 -9.53 9.50 -4.31
N ILE A 192 -8.32 9.03 -4.04
CA ILE A 192 -7.36 8.59 -5.06
C ILE A 192 -7.23 7.07 -5.03
N THR A 193 -7.30 6.41 -6.17
CA THR A 193 -7.08 4.96 -6.30
C THR A 193 -6.34 4.60 -7.57
N GLY A 194 -5.58 3.52 -7.51
CA GLY A 194 -5.08 2.80 -8.67
C GLY A 194 -5.94 1.57 -8.98
N VAL A 195 -5.49 0.78 -9.95
CA VAL A 195 -6.13 -0.49 -10.35
C VAL A 195 -5.09 -1.61 -10.38
N SER A 196 -5.55 -2.85 -10.20
CA SER A 196 -4.77 -4.09 -10.36
C SER A 196 -5.11 -4.75 -11.70
N GLY A 197 -4.25 -5.68 -12.17
CA GLY A 197 -4.51 -6.52 -13.35
C GLY A 197 -3.42 -6.44 -14.43
N GLY A 198 -2.21 -6.02 -14.10
CA GLY A 198 -1.08 -5.94 -15.04
C GLY A 198 -0.86 -7.24 -15.82
N GLU A 199 -1.02 -8.38 -15.16
CA GLU A 199 -0.88 -9.73 -15.71
C GLU A 199 -1.92 -10.09 -16.78
N PHE A 200 -2.97 -9.29 -16.93
CA PHE A 200 -4.00 -9.46 -17.98
C PHE A 200 -3.82 -8.46 -19.13
N GLY A 201 -2.72 -7.70 -19.15
CA GLY A 201 -2.47 -6.68 -20.16
C GLY A 201 -3.45 -5.51 -20.11
N VAL A 202 -3.98 -5.20 -18.92
CA VAL A 202 -4.77 -3.99 -18.71
C VAL A 202 -3.87 -2.76 -18.71
N VAL A 203 -4.39 -1.61 -19.10
CA VAL A 203 -3.68 -0.34 -18.94
C VAL A 203 -3.86 0.14 -17.52
N GLY A 204 -2.77 0.28 -16.79
CA GLY A 204 -2.76 0.85 -15.45
C GLY A 204 -3.21 2.31 -15.48
N LYS A 205 -3.89 2.75 -14.41
CA LYS A 205 -4.34 4.13 -14.26
C LYS A 205 -4.47 4.50 -12.79
N ILE A 206 -4.25 5.78 -12.50
CA ILE A 206 -4.55 6.42 -11.22
C ILE A 206 -5.71 7.39 -11.46
N GLU A 207 -6.70 7.36 -10.59
CA GLU A 207 -7.91 8.16 -10.72
C GLU A 207 -8.25 8.85 -9.41
N ALA A 208 -8.78 10.07 -9.52
CA ALA A 208 -9.36 10.80 -8.40
C ALA A 208 -10.87 10.92 -8.54
N TYR A 209 -11.53 10.79 -7.41
CA TYR A 209 -12.98 10.87 -7.29
C TYR A 209 -13.38 11.86 -6.19
N ASP A 210 -14.57 12.46 -6.32
CA ASP A 210 -15.21 13.12 -5.19
C ASP A 210 -15.65 12.05 -4.17
N PRO A 211 -15.11 12.04 -2.96
CA PRO A 211 -15.42 11.02 -1.96
C PRO A 211 -16.90 11.04 -1.53
N LYS A 212 -17.61 12.17 -1.68
CA LYS A 212 -18.99 12.32 -1.24
C LYS A 212 -19.99 11.60 -2.14
N ASN A 213 -19.70 11.49 -3.44
CA ASN A 213 -20.67 10.98 -4.43
C ASN A 213 -20.05 10.04 -5.48
N GLY A 214 -18.74 9.80 -5.46
CA GLY A 214 -18.03 8.95 -6.41
C GLY A 214 -17.91 9.53 -7.83
N ALA A 215 -18.08 10.85 -8.00
CA ALA A 215 -17.85 11.50 -9.29
C ALA A 215 -16.37 11.47 -9.66
N LEU A 216 -16.05 11.07 -10.88
CA LEU A 216 -14.67 11.05 -11.39
C LEU A 216 -14.18 12.49 -11.63
N LEU A 217 -13.05 12.85 -11.03
CA LEU A 217 -12.45 14.17 -11.12
C LEU A 217 -11.32 14.23 -12.16
N TRP A 218 -10.45 13.23 -12.16
CA TRP A 218 -9.42 13.07 -13.18
C TRP A 218 -8.97 11.61 -13.31
N THR A 219 -8.40 11.27 -14.47
CA THR A 219 -7.75 9.99 -14.72
C THR A 219 -6.37 10.21 -15.37
N ARG A 220 -5.36 9.49 -14.86
CA ARG A 220 -4.00 9.48 -15.40
C ARG A 220 -3.58 8.04 -15.69
N PRO A 221 -3.51 7.64 -16.97
CA PRO A 221 -2.93 6.37 -17.36
C PRO A 221 -1.43 6.30 -16.98
N THR A 222 -0.98 5.11 -16.59
CA THR A 222 0.40 4.86 -16.16
C THR A 222 1.25 4.17 -17.23
N VAL A 223 0.70 3.99 -18.42
CA VAL A 223 1.43 3.56 -19.63
C VAL A 223 1.60 4.77 -20.54
N GLU A 224 2.83 5.00 -21.01
CA GLU A 224 3.14 6.06 -21.96
C GLU A 224 2.26 5.96 -23.21
N GLY A 225 1.82 7.10 -23.73
CA GLY A 225 1.02 7.18 -24.96
C GLY A 225 -0.47 7.35 -24.75
N HIS A 226 -0.98 7.07 -23.56
CA HIS A 226 -2.41 7.25 -23.26
C HIS A 226 -2.75 8.67 -22.81
N MET A 227 -3.91 9.18 -23.28
CA MET A 227 -4.43 10.47 -22.89
C MET A 227 -4.95 10.47 -21.45
N GLY A 228 -4.56 11.47 -20.66
CA GLY A 228 -5.15 11.78 -19.37
C GLY A 228 -6.32 12.76 -19.51
N TYR A 229 -7.22 12.75 -18.54
CA TYR A 229 -8.40 13.60 -18.55
C TYR A 229 -8.66 14.23 -17.18
N VAL A 230 -9.16 15.48 -17.21
CA VAL A 230 -9.80 16.13 -16.06
C VAL A 230 -11.28 16.31 -16.40
N TYR A 231 -12.16 16.05 -15.43
CA TYR A 231 -13.60 16.11 -15.64
C TYR A 231 -14.16 17.43 -15.10
N LYS A 232 -14.76 18.24 -15.99
CA LYS A 232 -15.45 19.49 -15.67
C LYS A 232 -16.95 19.30 -15.94
N ASP A 233 -17.77 19.49 -14.95
CA ASP A 233 -19.23 19.26 -15.05
C ASP A 233 -19.58 17.86 -15.62
N GLY A 234 -18.80 16.84 -15.21
CA GLY A 234 -18.94 15.46 -15.66
C GLY A 234 -18.44 15.19 -17.08
N LYS A 235 -17.89 16.17 -17.80
CA LYS A 235 -17.35 16.03 -19.16
C LYS A 235 -15.82 15.93 -19.13
N PRO A 236 -15.22 14.96 -19.87
CA PRO A 236 -13.77 14.83 -19.96
C PRO A 236 -13.16 15.98 -20.76
N VAL A 237 -12.10 16.55 -20.21
CA VAL A 237 -11.22 17.54 -20.88
C VAL A 237 -9.82 16.92 -20.91
N GLU A 238 -9.22 16.86 -22.09
CA GLU A 238 -7.89 16.30 -22.26
C GLU A 238 -6.85 17.03 -21.39
N ASN A 239 -5.99 16.25 -20.74
CA ASN A 239 -4.96 16.72 -19.82
C ASN A 239 -3.58 16.15 -20.15
N GLY A 240 -3.26 16.10 -21.41
CA GLY A 240 -1.98 15.66 -21.96
C GLY A 240 -1.78 14.14 -21.99
N ILE A 241 -0.94 13.73 -22.91
CA ILE A 241 -0.52 12.33 -23.08
C ILE A 241 0.49 11.99 -21.98
N SER A 242 0.30 10.83 -21.33
CA SER A 242 1.27 10.29 -20.38
C SER A 242 2.60 10.05 -21.10
N GLY A 243 3.70 10.71 -20.64
CA GLY A 243 5.01 10.67 -21.30
C GLY A 243 5.22 11.65 -22.45
N GLY A 244 4.19 12.37 -22.89
CA GLY A 244 4.26 13.43 -23.92
C GLY A 244 4.28 12.94 -25.37
N GLU A 245 4.59 11.68 -25.64
CA GLU A 245 4.59 11.06 -26.99
C GLU A 245 4.04 9.65 -26.93
N ALA A 246 3.13 9.33 -27.85
CA ALA A 246 2.53 8.01 -27.93
C ALA A 246 3.57 6.95 -28.34
N GLY A 247 3.74 5.93 -27.50
CA GLY A 247 4.56 4.76 -27.83
C GLY A 247 6.06 5.01 -27.95
N LYS A 248 6.60 6.12 -27.47
CA LYS A 248 8.04 6.46 -27.58
C LYS A 248 8.96 5.38 -27.03
N THR A 249 8.60 4.77 -25.90
CA THR A 249 9.38 3.70 -25.27
C THR A 249 8.74 2.31 -25.44
N TRP A 250 7.73 2.20 -26.30
CA TRP A 250 7.03 0.98 -26.62
C TRP A 250 7.04 0.70 -28.13
N PRO A 251 7.25 -0.55 -28.58
CA PRO A 251 7.21 -0.87 -29.99
C PRO A 251 5.76 -0.96 -30.49
N GLY A 252 5.50 -0.37 -31.64
CA GLY A 252 4.19 -0.45 -32.32
C GLY A 252 3.02 -0.07 -31.40
N ASP A 253 2.04 -0.97 -31.31
CA ASP A 253 0.81 -0.77 -30.54
C ASP A 253 0.80 -1.44 -29.15
N LEU A 254 1.91 -2.01 -28.69
CA LEU A 254 1.97 -2.75 -27.41
C LEU A 254 1.67 -1.88 -26.19
N TRP A 255 1.89 -0.57 -26.26
CA TRP A 255 1.48 0.37 -25.23
C TRP A 255 -0.02 0.33 -24.92
N LYS A 256 -0.86 -0.11 -25.87
CA LYS A 256 -2.33 -0.23 -25.70
C LYS A 256 -2.73 -1.31 -24.68
N THR A 257 -1.82 -2.23 -24.37
CA THR A 257 -2.01 -3.34 -23.41
C THR A 257 -0.81 -3.45 -22.45
N GLY A 258 -0.19 -2.32 -22.14
CA GLY A 258 1.14 -2.26 -21.54
C GLY A 258 1.25 -2.62 -20.06
N GLY A 259 0.19 -2.93 -19.34
CA GLY A 259 0.27 -3.24 -17.91
C GLY A 259 0.49 -2.00 -17.06
N ALA A 260 1.59 -1.93 -16.32
CA ALA A 260 1.99 -0.84 -15.44
C ALA A 260 0.94 -0.46 -14.37
N ALA A 261 0.20 -1.45 -13.86
CA ALA A 261 -0.91 -1.24 -12.96
C ALA A 261 -0.45 -0.77 -11.56
N PRO A 262 -0.93 0.39 -11.05
CA PRO A 262 -0.64 0.87 -9.69
C PRO A 262 -1.55 0.17 -8.67
N TRP A 263 -1.27 -1.10 -8.38
CA TRP A 263 -2.14 -1.97 -7.58
C TRP A 263 -1.94 -1.85 -6.06
N LEU A 264 -0.98 -1.02 -5.60
CA LEU A 264 -0.89 -0.55 -4.22
C LEU A 264 -1.41 0.87 -4.08
N GLY A 265 -1.83 1.25 -2.88
CA GLY A 265 -2.17 2.62 -2.53
C GLY A 265 -0.93 3.51 -2.59
N GLY A 266 -1.13 4.77 -2.99
CA GLY A 266 -0.10 5.79 -2.93
C GLY A 266 0.01 6.44 -1.57
N TYR A 267 1.00 7.32 -1.44
CA TYR A 267 1.20 8.23 -0.32
C TYR A 267 1.14 9.67 -0.80
N TYR A 268 1.07 10.59 0.15
CA TYR A 268 1.09 12.02 -0.14
C TYR A 268 2.15 12.72 0.69
N ASP A 269 2.91 13.58 0.03
CA ASP A 269 3.86 14.45 0.71
C ASP A 269 3.31 15.88 0.80
N PRO A 270 2.87 16.33 1.98
CA PRO A 270 2.31 17.67 2.15
C PRO A 270 3.33 18.79 1.94
N GLU A 271 4.63 18.53 2.14
CA GLU A 271 5.68 19.53 1.95
C GLU A 271 5.93 19.86 0.47
N THR A 272 5.68 18.94 -0.43
CA THR A 272 5.85 19.13 -1.88
C THR A 272 4.53 19.21 -2.63
N ASN A 273 3.41 18.93 -1.96
CA ASN A 273 2.08 18.78 -2.54
C ASN A 273 2.06 17.76 -3.69
N LEU A 274 2.66 16.59 -3.48
CA LEU A 274 2.76 15.54 -4.49
C LEU A 274 2.15 14.22 -3.99
N LEU A 275 1.37 13.57 -4.86
CA LEU A 275 1.01 12.17 -4.73
C LEU A 275 2.21 11.32 -5.17
N LEU A 276 2.55 10.31 -4.38
CA LEU A 276 3.65 9.38 -4.65
C LEU A 276 3.08 7.98 -4.88
N PHE A 277 3.18 7.48 -6.11
CA PHE A 277 2.66 6.18 -6.51
C PHE A 277 3.76 5.31 -7.13
N GLY A 278 3.64 4.01 -6.95
CA GLY A 278 4.40 3.03 -7.71
C GLY A 278 3.54 2.39 -8.80
N THR A 279 4.19 1.90 -9.85
CA THR A 279 3.53 1.20 -10.97
C THR A 279 4.04 -0.23 -11.11
N GLY A 280 3.18 -1.13 -11.54
CA GLY A 280 3.47 -2.54 -11.71
C GLY A 280 4.31 -2.85 -12.95
N ASN A 281 4.43 -4.15 -13.19
CA ASN A 281 5.15 -4.73 -14.32
C ASN A 281 4.60 -4.29 -15.68
N PRO A 282 5.44 -4.29 -16.72
CA PRO A 282 4.96 -4.21 -18.09
C PRO A 282 4.34 -5.54 -18.55
N ALA A 283 3.40 -5.48 -19.48
CA ALA A 283 2.80 -6.66 -20.10
C ALA A 283 3.17 -6.76 -21.60
N PRO A 284 3.47 -7.99 -22.10
CA PRO A 284 3.72 -9.22 -21.34
C PRO A 284 5.05 -9.20 -20.58
N TRP A 285 5.32 -10.15 -19.68
CA TRP A 285 6.62 -10.28 -19.01
C TRP A 285 7.76 -10.55 -19.98
N ASN A 286 7.49 -11.29 -21.06
CA ASN A 286 8.45 -11.51 -22.15
C ASN A 286 8.92 -10.19 -22.75
N SER A 287 10.07 -9.70 -22.27
CA SER A 287 10.63 -8.41 -22.66
C SER A 287 11.07 -8.35 -24.14
N HIS A 288 11.31 -9.48 -24.80
CA HIS A 288 11.65 -9.51 -26.22
C HIS A 288 10.51 -9.04 -27.12
N LEU A 289 9.26 -9.23 -26.69
CA LEU A 289 8.09 -8.78 -27.42
C LEU A 289 7.89 -7.26 -27.35
N ARG A 290 8.55 -6.58 -26.41
CA ARG A 290 8.37 -5.14 -26.15
C ARG A 290 9.70 -4.41 -25.88
N PRO A 291 10.63 -4.36 -26.86
CA PRO A 291 11.88 -3.60 -26.68
C PRO A 291 11.60 -2.14 -26.31
N GLY A 292 12.56 -1.50 -25.64
CA GLY A 292 12.44 -0.16 -25.07
C GLY A 292 12.25 -0.19 -23.55
N ASP A 293 12.27 0.95 -22.92
CA ASP A 293 12.18 1.09 -21.46
C ASP A 293 10.76 0.86 -20.91
N ASN A 294 9.74 0.93 -21.76
CA ASN A 294 8.32 0.65 -21.47
C ASN A 294 7.76 1.53 -20.32
N LEU A 295 7.92 2.85 -20.46
CA LEU A 295 7.42 3.81 -19.49
C LEU A 295 5.87 3.75 -19.40
N PHE A 296 5.30 3.85 -18.18
CA PHE A 296 5.92 4.01 -16.86
C PHE A 296 5.81 2.72 -16.03
N SER A 297 6.05 1.54 -16.63
CA SER A 297 6.12 0.32 -15.84
C SER A 297 7.30 0.35 -14.86
N SER A 298 7.19 -0.43 -13.78
CA SER A 298 8.23 -0.59 -12.75
C SER A 298 8.85 0.75 -12.30
N SER A 299 7.97 1.75 -12.06
CA SER A 299 8.38 3.14 -11.82
C SER A 299 7.77 3.72 -10.54
N ARG A 300 8.38 4.80 -10.07
CA ARG A 300 7.84 5.72 -9.08
C ARG A 300 7.36 6.97 -9.79
N LEU A 301 6.13 7.38 -9.51
CA LEU A 301 5.51 8.57 -10.08
C LEU A 301 5.18 9.56 -8.99
N ALA A 302 5.46 10.83 -9.25
CA ALA A 302 4.92 11.94 -8.47
C ALA A 302 3.92 12.70 -9.31
N LEU A 303 2.69 12.85 -8.79
CA LEU A 303 1.61 13.48 -9.51
C LEU A 303 1.07 14.70 -8.74
N ASN A 304 0.59 15.67 -9.51
CA ASN A 304 -0.22 16.74 -8.95
C ASN A 304 -1.57 16.18 -8.46
N PRO A 305 -1.95 16.36 -7.18
CA PRO A 305 -3.21 15.85 -6.66
C PRO A 305 -4.45 16.47 -7.30
N ASP A 306 -4.33 17.66 -7.91
CA ASP A 306 -5.47 18.39 -8.45
C ASP A 306 -5.91 17.90 -9.84
N ASP A 307 -4.96 17.43 -10.65
CA ASP A 307 -5.21 17.09 -12.05
C ASP A 307 -4.55 15.79 -12.53
N GLY A 308 -3.80 15.12 -11.66
CA GLY A 308 -3.11 13.87 -11.98
C GLY A 308 -1.93 14.02 -12.96
N THR A 309 -1.46 15.24 -13.27
CA THR A 309 -0.26 15.40 -14.13
C THR A 309 0.98 14.84 -13.45
N ILE A 310 1.78 14.07 -14.20
CA ILE A 310 3.06 13.53 -13.72
C ILE A 310 4.07 14.69 -13.66
N LYS A 311 4.59 14.96 -12.45
CA LYS A 311 5.60 16.01 -12.22
C LYS A 311 7.01 15.48 -12.39
N TRP A 312 7.25 14.25 -11.94
CA TRP A 312 8.48 13.52 -12.16
C TRP A 312 8.23 12.01 -12.07
N HIS A 313 9.16 11.25 -12.62
CA HIS A 313 9.18 9.78 -12.48
C HIS A 313 10.61 9.29 -12.27
N PHE A 314 10.72 8.11 -11.68
CA PHE A 314 11.96 7.35 -11.57
C PHE A 314 11.67 5.87 -11.83
N GLN A 315 12.25 5.30 -12.88
CA GLN A 315 12.03 3.90 -13.25
C GLN A 315 13.11 3.02 -12.62
N THR A 316 12.69 2.09 -11.74
CA THR A 316 13.60 1.21 -11.00
C THR A 316 14.07 0.03 -11.83
N THR A 317 13.25 -0.46 -12.76
CA THR A 317 13.58 -1.59 -13.64
C THR A 317 13.12 -1.31 -15.08
N PRO A 318 13.89 -0.50 -15.86
CA PRO A 318 13.61 -0.29 -17.28
C PRO A 318 13.61 -1.62 -18.04
N HIS A 319 12.72 -1.82 -19.03
CA HIS A 319 12.65 -3.04 -19.83
C HIS A 319 12.57 -4.32 -18.96
N ASP A 320 11.75 -4.30 -17.94
CA ASP A 320 11.60 -5.37 -16.96
C ASP A 320 11.16 -6.67 -17.62
N GLY A 321 11.95 -7.73 -17.48
CA GLY A 321 11.67 -9.10 -17.97
C GLY A 321 11.50 -10.12 -16.85
N TRP A 322 11.38 -9.66 -15.58
CA TRP A 322 11.36 -10.50 -14.38
C TRP A 322 10.12 -10.30 -13.51
N ASP A 323 9.21 -9.39 -13.89
CA ASP A 323 8.09 -8.94 -13.06
C ASP A 323 8.55 -8.25 -11.76
N PHE A 324 9.55 -7.38 -11.87
CA PHE A 324 9.98 -6.54 -10.77
C PHE A 324 9.14 -5.25 -10.70
N ASP A 325 7.90 -5.41 -10.28
CA ASP A 325 7.00 -4.28 -10.04
C ASP A 325 7.65 -3.13 -9.29
N GLY A 326 7.44 -1.92 -9.76
CA GLY A 326 7.79 -0.71 -9.04
C GLY A 326 6.68 -0.18 -8.11
N VAL A 327 5.78 -1.02 -7.61
CA VAL A 327 4.60 -0.58 -6.82
C VAL A 327 4.89 -0.31 -5.35
N ASN A 328 6.03 -0.80 -4.84
CA ASN A 328 6.38 -0.65 -3.43
C ASN A 328 6.32 0.82 -3.00
N GLU A 329 5.95 1.05 -1.76
CA GLU A 329 5.79 2.38 -1.19
C GLU A 329 7.04 3.25 -1.35
N LEU A 330 6.81 4.54 -1.57
CA LEU A 330 7.82 5.59 -1.55
C LEU A 330 7.62 6.42 -0.29
N VAL A 331 8.39 6.13 0.76
CA VAL A 331 8.25 6.73 2.10
C VAL A 331 9.00 8.05 2.17
N SER A 332 8.29 9.14 2.45
CA SER A 332 8.89 10.47 2.61
C SER A 332 9.54 10.64 3.98
N PHE A 333 10.77 11.16 3.98
CA PHE A 333 11.51 11.49 5.22
C PHE A 333 12.51 12.62 4.99
N ASN A 334 12.93 13.25 6.08
CA ASN A 334 13.97 14.28 6.06
C ASN A 334 15.21 13.78 6.82
N TYR A 335 16.39 14.12 6.35
CA TYR A 335 17.64 13.88 7.08
C TYR A 335 18.64 15.00 6.85
N GLN A 336 19.64 15.12 7.75
CA GLN A 336 20.69 16.11 7.65
C GLN A 336 21.91 15.55 6.93
N GLU A 337 22.43 16.26 5.95
CA GLU A 337 23.69 15.93 5.26
C GLU A 337 24.38 17.23 4.79
N GLY A 338 25.66 17.38 5.15
CA GLY A 338 26.44 18.57 4.77
C GLY A 338 25.84 19.89 5.27
N GLY A 339 25.18 19.89 6.44
CA GLY A 339 24.53 21.07 7.01
C GLY A 339 23.21 21.47 6.33
N LYS A 340 22.69 20.63 5.43
CA LYS A 340 21.41 20.85 4.74
C LYS A 340 20.39 19.80 5.08
N THR A 341 19.12 20.19 5.14
CA THR A 341 18.01 19.24 5.22
C THR A 341 17.73 18.69 3.81
N ILE A 342 17.87 17.39 3.66
CA ILE A 342 17.55 16.66 2.43
C ILE A 342 16.12 16.16 2.53
N LYS A 343 15.27 16.58 1.59
CA LYS A 343 13.89 16.13 1.42
C LYS A 343 13.92 14.86 0.57
N ALA A 344 13.99 13.70 1.21
CA ALA A 344 14.14 12.42 0.55
C ALA A 344 12.86 11.59 0.56
N ALA A 345 12.78 10.67 -0.38
CA ALA A 345 11.86 9.54 -0.32
C ALA A 345 12.63 8.25 -0.60
N ALA A 346 12.30 7.19 0.14
CA ALA A 346 12.98 5.90 0.00
C ALA A 346 12.01 4.77 -0.34
N THR A 347 12.52 3.80 -1.08
CA THR A 347 11.81 2.56 -1.40
C THR A 347 12.76 1.38 -1.43
N ALA A 348 12.37 0.26 -0.80
CA ALA A 348 12.99 -1.05 -1.00
C ALA A 348 12.21 -1.75 -2.11
N ASP A 349 12.84 -1.98 -3.26
CA ASP A 349 12.18 -2.44 -4.47
C ASP A 349 12.18 -3.98 -4.60
N ARG A 350 11.24 -4.55 -5.37
CA ARG A 350 11.22 -5.98 -5.70
C ARG A 350 12.56 -6.45 -6.30
N ASN A 351 13.20 -5.59 -7.07
CA ASN A 351 14.42 -5.87 -7.80
C ASN A 351 15.67 -6.06 -6.92
N GLY A 352 15.55 -5.86 -5.60
CA GLY A 352 16.62 -6.09 -4.61
C GLY A 352 17.45 -4.85 -4.25
N PHE A 353 17.16 -3.71 -4.87
CA PHE A 353 17.82 -2.44 -4.53
C PHE A 353 16.95 -1.57 -3.64
N PHE A 354 17.57 -0.91 -2.68
CA PHE A 354 17.01 0.18 -1.90
C PHE A 354 17.39 1.49 -2.57
N TYR A 355 16.41 2.33 -2.87
CA TYR A 355 16.62 3.62 -3.54
C TYR A 355 16.28 4.76 -2.60
N VAL A 356 17.07 5.83 -2.67
CA VAL A 356 16.80 7.12 -2.02
C VAL A 356 16.78 8.18 -3.11
N LEU A 357 15.66 8.88 -3.22
CA LEU A 357 15.40 9.90 -4.23
C LEU A 357 15.19 11.26 -3.56
N ASP A 358 15.53 12.33 -4.25
CA ASP A 358 15.05 13.69 -3.93
C ASP A 358 13.54 13.75 -4.27
N ARG A 359 12.67 13.81 -3.26
CA ARG A 359 11.23 13.77 -3.47
C ARG A 359 10.65 15.01 -4.13
N THR A 360 11.44 16.09 -4.23
CA THR A 360 11.01 17.32 -4.89
C THR A 360 11.05 17.25 -6.41
N ASN A 361 11.90 16.37 -6.96
CA ASN A 361 12.18 16.31 -8.40
C ASN A 361 12.47 14.91 -8.95
N GLY A 362 12.45 13.86 -8.11
CA GLY A 362 12.67 12.47 -8.49
C GLY A 362 14.13 12.10 -8.79
N LYS A 363 15.10 13.00 -8.56
CA LYS A 363 16.50 12.69 -8.83
C LYS A 363 17.03 11.63 -7.87
N PHE A 364 17.81 10.71 -8.42
CA PHE A 364 18.53 9.70 -7.67
C PHE A 364 19.58 10.35 -6.75
N ILE A 365 19.52 10.04 -5.46
CA ILE A 365 20.51 10.45 -4.48
C ILE A 365 21.49 9.31 -4.26
N ARG A 366 20.99 8.11 -3.96
CA ARG A 366 21.80 6.89 -3.75
C ARG A 366 20.95 5.64 -3.83
N GLY A 367 21.60 4.48 -4.03
CA GLY A 367 20.96 3.18 -3.98
C GLY A 367 21.99 2.10 -3.74
N PHE A 368 21.54 1.00 -3.14
CA PHE A 368 22.38 -0.11 -2.76
C PHE A 368 21.57 -1.41 -2.68
N PRO A 369 22.20 -2.59 -2.90
CA PRO A 369 21.52 -3.85 -2.67
C PRO A 369 21.14 -3.98 -1.19
N PHE A 370 19.94 -4.50 -0.91
CA PHE A 370 19.50 -4.77 0.45
C PHE A 370 19.20 -6.24 0.72
N VAL A 371 19.48 -7.10 -0.25
CA VAL A 371 19.42 -8.57 -0.15
C VAL A 371 20.79 -9.17 -0.43
N ASP A 372 20.99 -10.41 -0.01
CA ASP A 372 22.29 -11.05 -0.05
C ASP A 372 22.69 -11.45 -1.48
N LYS A 373 21.72 -11.66 -2.39
CA LYS A 373 22.00 -12.09 -3.76
C LYS A 373 21.13 -11.36 -4.80
N ILE A 374 21.82 -10.72 -5.75
CA ILE A 374 21.25 -10.15 -6.97
C ILE A 374 22.02 -10.74 -8.15
N THR A 375 21.31 -11.33 -9.13
CA THR A 375 21.97 -11.94 -10.30
C THR A 375 21.62 -11.26 -11.62
N TRP A 376 20.51 -10.53 -11.69
CA TRP A 376 20.00 -9.89 -12.89
C TRP A 376 20.71 -8.57 -13.24
N ALA A 377 21.37 -7.95 -12.27
CA ALA A 377 22.10 -6.70 -12.42
C ALA A 377 23.41 -6.73 -11.65
N LYS A 378 24.44 -6.07 -12.20
CA LYS A 378 25.78 -5.90 -11.60
C LYS A 378 25.87 -4.74 -10.63
N GLY A 379 24.82 -3.93 -10.51
CA GLY A 379 24.72 -2.75 -9.67
C GLY A 379 23.88 -1.66 -10.32
N LEU A 380 24.00 -0.44 -9.79
CA LEU A 380 23.36 0.76 -10.31
C LEU A 380 24.40 1.72 -10.88
N ASP A 381 24.06 2.43 -11.95
CA ASP A 381 24.88 3.52 -12.47
C ASP A 381 24.74 4.81 -11.59
N LYS A 382 25.45 5.85 -11.96
CA LYS A 382 25.42 7.15 -11.25
C LYS A 382 24.04 7.83 -11.19
N ASN A 383 23.10 7.41 -12.03
CA ASN A 383 21.74 7.91 -12.07
C ASN A 383 20.72 6.94 -11.44
N GLY A 384 21.21 5.81 -10.88
CA GLY A 384 20.38 4.78 -10.27
C GLY A 384 19.76 3.79 -11.27
N ARG A 385 20.14 3.84 -12.55
CA ARG A 385 19.70 2.86 -13.54
C ARG A 385 20.46 1.54 -13.34
N PRO A 386 19.78 0.37 -13.35
CA PRO A 386 20.44 -0.92 -13.24
C PRO A 386 21.42 -1.17 -14.40
N ILE A 387 22.61 -1.69 -14.05
CA ILE A 387 23.61 -2.22 -14.99
C ILE A 387 23.29 -3.71 -15.15
N TYR A 388 22.62 -4.06 -16.24
CA TYR A 388 22.11 -5.43 -16.44
C TYR A 388 23.23 -6.46 -16.57
N ASP A 389 22.94 -7.68 -16.11
CA ASP A 389 23.65 -8.89 -16.52
C ASP A 389 22.80 -9.62 -17.56
N ASP A 390 23.08 -9.38 -18.84
CA ASP A 390 22.31 -9.95 -19.94
C ASP A 390 22.36 -11.49 -20.00
N SER A 391 23.35 -12.13 -19.37
CA SER A 391 23.40 -13.59 -19.25
C SER A 391 22.25 -14.15 -18.38
N ASN A 392 21.71 -13.33 -17.48
CA ASN A 392 20.60 -13.65 -16.58
C ASN A 392 19.27 -13.03 -17.01
N ARG A 393 19.20 -12.39 -18.18
CA ARG A 393 17.95 -11.90 -18.75
C ARG A 393 17.20 -13.04 -19.45
N PRO A 394 15.96 -13.34 -19.07
CA PRO A 394 15.18 -14.37 -19.78
C PRO A 394 15.08 -14.05 -21.26
N GLY A 395 15.46 -15.02 -22.11
CA GLY A 395 15.40 -14.89 -23.55
C GLY A 395 16.39 -13.89 -24.19
N SER A 396 17.43 -13.41 -23.47
CA SER A 396 18.48 -12.61 -24.10
C SER A 396 19.21 -13.41 -25.20
N PRO A 397 19.90 -12.77 -26.17
CA PRO A 397 20.75 -13.48 -27.13
C PRO A 397 21.80 -14.38 -26.47
N ALA A 398 22.28 -14.00 -25.28
CA ALA A 398 23.20 -14.81 -24.46
C ALA A 398 22.50 -16.00 -23.77
N ALA A 399 21.21 -15.87 -23.47
CA ALA A 399 20.32 -16.92 -22.95
C ALA A 399 19.35 -17.43 -24.02
N ALA A 400 19.69 -17.32 -25.27
CA ALA A 400 18.90 -17.17 -26.49
C ALA A 400 18.09 -18.39 -26.94
N ASN A 401 17.65 -19.26 -26.07
CA ASN A 401 16.72 -20.29 -26.50
C ASN A 401 15.35 -20.10 -25.84
N LYS A 402 14.33 -19.89 -26.67
CA LYS A 402 12.93 -20.02 -26.30
C LYS A 402 12.74 -21.26 -25.41
N GLY A 403 12.11 -21.07 -24.25
CA GLY A 403 11.94 -22.15 -23.26
C GLY A 403 13.18 -22.51 -22.43
N LYS A 404 14.34 -21.92 -22.68
CA LYS A 404 15.52 -22.11 -21.83
C LYS A 404 15.42 -21.21 -20.60
N SER A 405 15.44 -21.84 -19.43
CA SER A 405 15.42 -21.11 -18.18
C SER A 405 16.76 -20.46 -17.85
N VAL A 406 16.67 -19.30 -17.20
CA VAL A 406 17.81 -18.66 -16.51
C VAL A 406 17.48 -18.57 -15.02
N PHE A 407 18.49 -18.64 -14.18
CA PHE A 407 18.30 -18.42 -12.75
C PHE A 407 18.40 -16.93 -12.44
N SER A 408 17.36 -16.37 -11.80
CA SER A 408 17.33 -14.99 -11.34
C SER A 408 17.11 -14.92 -9.82
N ALA A 409 17.84 -14.06 -9.17
CA ALA A 409 17.60 -13.63 -7.79
C ALA A 409 17.62 -12.10 -7.74
N PRO A 410 16.62 -11.47 -7.07
CA PRO A 410 15.45 -12.08 -6.43
C PRO A 410 14.49 -12.80 -7.39
N ALA A 411 13.53 -13.58 -6.84
CA ALA A 411 12.40 -14.09 -7.61
C ALA A 411 11.42 -12.96 -7.98
N PHE A 412 10.46 -13.23 -8.86
CA PHE A 412 9.45 -12.25 -9.29
C PHE A 412 8.59 -11.69 -8.13
N LEU A 413 8.34 -12.49 -7.09
CA LEU A 413 7.68 -11.99 -5.88
C LEU A 413 8.54 -10.95 -5.12
N GLY A 414 9.79 -10.76 -5.55
CA GLY A 414 10.68 -9.68 -5.16
C GLY A 414 11.42 -9.88 -3.86
N ALA A 415 12.53 -9.19 -3.73
CA ALA A 415 13.27 -9.05 -2.47
C ALA A 415 12.38 -8.47 -1.36
N LYS A 416 11.48 -7.57 -1.72
CA LYS A 416 10.35 -7.06 -0.93
C LYS A 416 9.13 -6.98 -1.86
N ASN A 417 7.95 -7.31 -1.35
CA ASN A 417 6.70 -7.16 -2.09
C ASN A 417 5.85 -6.03 -1.48
N TRP A 418 4.52 -6.17 -1.48
CA TRP A 418 3.55 -5.18 -1.00
C TRP A 418 3.70 -4.81 0.49
N MET A 419 4.28 -5.70 1.30
CA MET A 419 4.39 -5.51 2.74
C MET A 419 5.10 -4.20 3.06
N PRO A 420 4.44 -3.22 3.72
CA PRO A 420 5.06 -1.93 3.94
C PRO A 420 6.18 -2.00 4.99
N MET A 421 7.26 -1.28 4.70
CA MET A 421 8.34 -1.00 5.63
C MET A 421 7.96 0.14 6.59
N ALA A 422 8.74 0.35 7.65
CA ALA A 422 8.59 1.48 8.56
C ALA A 422 9.87 2.30 8.65
N TYR A 423 9.75 3.59 8.94
CA TYR A 423 10.88 4.49 9.21
C TYR A 423 10.74 5.10 10.60
N SER A 424 11.79 5.01 11.40
CA SER A 424 11.87 5.69 12.70
C SER A 424 12.76 6.91 12.60
N GLN A 425 12.20 8.07 12.86
CA GLN A 425 12.97 9.31 12.96
C GLN A 425 13.91 9.34 14.19
N ASP A 426 13.62 8.54 15.24
CA ASP A 426 14.45 8.47 16.45
C ASP A 426 15.72 7.66 16.24
N THR A 427 15.66 6.60 15.42
CA THR A 427 16.82 5.78 15.09
C THR A 427 17.46 6.16 13.76
N GLY A 428 16.73 6.85 12.89
CA GLY A 428 17.13 7.15 11.52
C GLY A 428 17.15 5.91 10.60
N LEU A 429 16.50 4.82 11.00
CA LEU A 429 16.54 3.53 10.29
C LEU A 429 15.22 3.20 9.61
N PHE A 430 15.32 2.52 8.47
CA PHE A 430 14.21 1.80 7.84
C PHE A 430 14.20 0.35 8.31
N TYR A 431 13.01 -0.16 8.64
CA TYR A 431 12.77 -1.57 8.99
C TYR A 431 12.05 -2.23 7.82
N VAL A 432 12.78 -3.11 7.12
CA VAL A 432 12.38 -3.64 5.82
C VAL A 432 12.10 -5.14 5.92
N PRO A 433 10.85 -5.59 5.69
CA PRO A 433 10.55 -7.02 5.55
C PRO A 433 11.00 -7.48 4.16
N SER A 434 11.94 -8.41 4.11
CA SER A 434 12.58 -8.87 2.87
C SER A 434 12.63 -10.39 2.77
N ASN A 435 12.94 -10.91 1.57
CA ASN A 435 12.98 -12.34 1.29
C ASN A 435 14.19 -12.71 0.43
N GLU A 436 14.88 -13.78 0.85
CA GLU A 436 16.03 -14.38 0.18
C GLU A 436 15.59 -15.60 -0.65
N TRP A 437 15.14 -15.34 -1.85
CA TRP A 437 14.73 -16.34 -2.83
C TRP A 437 15.13 -15.98 -4.25
N GLY A 438 15.16 -16.99 -5.11
CA GLY A 438 15.38 -16.84 -6.53
C GLY A 438 14.33 -17.60 -7.33
N MET A 439 14.47 -17.61 -8.63
CA MET A 439 13.60 -18.35 -9.55
C MET A 439 14.37 -18.85 -10.76
N ASP A 440 13.95 -19.97 -11.30
CA ASP A 440 14.16 -20.26 -12.70
C ASP A 440 13.06 -19.59 -13.51
N ILE A 441 13.40 -18.84 -14.54
CA ILE A 441 12.45 -18.12 -15.38
C ILE A 441 12.80 -18.31 -16.86
N TRP A 442 11.79 -18.45 -17.73
CA TRP A 442 11.95 -18.58 -19.16
C TRP A 442 10.84 -17.85 -19.91
N ASN A 443 11.13 -17.44 -21.15
CA ASN A 443 10.15 -16.78 -22.00
C ASN A 443 9.35 -17.79 -22.83
N GLU A 444 8.07 -17.44 -23.06
CA GLU A 444 7.11 -18.16 -23.88
C GLU A 444 6.47 -17.20 -24.89
N ASP A 445 5.98 -17.75 -26.02
CA ASP A 445 5.15 -16.96 -26.91
C ASP A 445 3.78 -16.72 -26.28
N ILE A 446 3.24 -15.55 -26.50
CA ILE A 446 1.92 -15.18 -26.03
C ILE A 446 1.24 -14.22 -27.01
N ALA A 447 -0.06 -14.38 -27.20
CA ALA A 447 -0.92 -13.43 -27.90
C ALA A 447 -1.91 -12.83 -26.90
N TYR A 448 -2.13 -11.53 -27.00
CA TYR A 448 -3.10 -10.86 -26.15
C TYR A 448 -4.53 -11.38 -26.39
N LYS A 449 -5.22 -11.71 -25.30
CA LYS A 449 -6.64 -12.02 -25.28
C LYS A 449 -7.26 -11.34 -24.06
N LYS A 450 -8.24 -10.45 -24.31
CA LYS A 450 -8.93 -9.72 -23.24
C LYS A 450 -9.43 -10.67 -22.14
N GLY A 451 -9.07 -10.37 -20.88
CA GLY A 451 -9.49 -11.12 -19.71
C GLY A 451 -8.77 -12.46 -19.50
N ALA A 452 -7.75 -12.77 -20.29
CA ALA A 452 -6.86 -13.92 -20.09
C ALA A 452 -5.49 -13.44 -19.58
N ALA A 453 -4.77 -14.32 -18.87
CA ALA A 453 -3.40 -14.05 -18.45
C ALA A 453 -2.49 -13.77 -19.66
N TYR A 454 -1.70 -12.71 -19.60
CA TYR A 454 -0.84 -12.21 -20.67
C TYR A 454 0.61 -12.10 -20.16
N LEU A 455 1.18 -13.23 -19.71
CA LEU A 455 2.53 -13.28 -19.14
C LEU A 455 3.60 -13.49 -20.21
N GLY A 456 3.50 -14.54 -21.02
CA GLY A 456 4.55 -14.92 -21.96
C GLY A 456 5.83 -15.37 -21.26
N ALA A 457 5.70 -15.93 -20.08
CA ALA A 457 6.80 -16.46 -19.27
C ALA A 457 6.32 -17.59 -18.36
N GLY A 458 7.23 -18.53 -18.08
CA GLY A 458 7.06 -19.53 -17.03
C GLY A 458 8.17 -19.39 -15.97
N PHE A 459 7.91 -19.88 -14.77
CA PHE A 459 8.83 -19.71 -13.64
C PHE A 459 8.68 -20.80 -12.58
N THR A 460 9.73 -20.95 -11.74
CA THR A 460 9.69 -21.75 -10.51
C THR A 460 10.50 -21.04 -9.43
N ILE A 461 9.84 -20.64 -8.33
CA ILE A 461 10.51 -19.97 -7.20
C ILE A 461 11.26 -21.00 -6.35
N LYS A 462 12.48 -20.65 -5.95
CA LYS A 462 13.37 -21.47 -5.13
C LYS A 462 13.91 -20.69 -3.94
N PRO A 463 14.02 -21.30 -2.74
CA PRO A 463 14.72 -20.68 -1.64
C PRO A 463 16.22 -20.59 -1.95
N LEU A 464 16.89 -19.53 -1.49
CA LEU A 464 18.37 -19.40 -1.57
C LEU A 464 19.05 -20.06 -0.38
N ASN A 465 18.36 -20.23 0.74
CA ASN A 465 18.88 -20.82 1.97
C ASN A 465 17.95 -21.93 2.46
N GLU A 466 18.55 -22.92 3.13
CA GLU A 466 17.78 -24.04 3.70
C GLU A 466 17.02 -23.62 4.95
N ASP A 467 17.60 -22.76 5.79
CA ASP A 467 17.12 -22.42 7.14
C ASP A 467 16.20 -21.21 7.16
N TYR A 468 16.27 -20.31 6.16
CA TYR A 468 15.45 -19.09 6.15
C TYR A 468 15.15 -18.60 4.73
N ILE A 469 14.05 -17.87 4.61
CA ILE A 469 13.70 -17.09 3.42
C ILE A 469 13.46 -15.64 3.82
N GLY A 470 12.63 -15.43 4.85
CA GLY A 470 12.31 -14.11 5.36
C GLY A 470 13.47 -13.48 6.14
N VAL A 471 13.63 -12.17 6.00
CA VAL A 471 14.60 -11.39 6.78
C VAL A 471 14.02 -10.01 7.07
N LEU A 472 13.81 -9.69 8.34
CA LEU A 472 13.56 -8.32 8.76
C LEU A 472 14.90 -7.61 8.92
N ARG A 473 15.10 -6.48 8.23
CA ARG A 473 16.34 -5.73 8.20
C ARG A 473 16.17 -4.32 8.73
N ALA A 474 17.12 -3.84 9.53
CA ALA A 474 17.25 -2.42 9.86
C ALA A 474 18.35 -1.80 9.00
N ILE A 475 17.99 -0.81 8.19
CA ILE A 475 18.86 -0.22 7.17
C ILE A 475 19.02 1.28 7.43
N ASP A 476 20.25 1.76 7.46
CA ASP A 476 20.56 3.19 7.43
C ASP A 476 20.44 3.71 5.98
N PRO A 477 19.48 4.58 5.66
CA PRO A 477 19.27 5.07 4.30
C PRO A 477 20.39 5.97 3.77
N LYS A 478 21.25 6.48 4.65
CA LYS A 478 22.36 7.36 4.27
C LYS A 478 23.57 6.59 3.78
N THR A 479 23.80 5.41 4.34
CA THR A 479 25.00 4.61 4.08
C THR A 479 24.73 3.28 3.40
N GLY A 480 23.47 2.80 3.43
CA GLY A 480 23.11 1.45 3.01
C GLY A 480 23.52 0.36 4.00
N LYS A 481 24.08 0.75 5.16
CA LYS A 481 24.51 -0.21 6.16
C LYS A 481 23.30 -0.91 6.77
N GLU A 482 23.31 -2.24 6.73
CA GLU A 482 22.44 -3.05 7.55
C GLU A 482 22.95 -3.03 8.99
N VAL A 483 22.15 -2.48 9.91
CA VAL A 483 22.51 -2.33 11.33
C VAL A 483 22.29 -3.64 12.08
N TRP A 484 21.14 -4.30 11.78
CA TRP A 484 20.81 -5.61 12.29
C TRP A 484 19.83 -6.32 11.35
N ARG A 485 19.74 -7.65 11.48
CA ARG A 485 18.75 -8.48 10.79
C ARG A 485 18.19 -9.58 11.69
N GLN A 486 16.94 -9.96 11.41
CA GLN A 486 16.27 -11.12 12.00
C GLN A 486 15.77 -12.06 10.91
N LYS A 487 16.21 -13.32 10.96
CA LYS A 487 15.87 -14.35 9.99
C LYS A 487 14.56 -15.04 10.36
N ASN A 488 13.79 -15.42 9.35
CA ASN A 488 12.55 -16.18 9.50
C ASN A 488 12.55 -17.37 8.52
N PHE A 489 12.07 -18.53 8.96
CA PHE A 489 12.06 -19.74 8.13
C PHE A 489 11.24 -19.55 6.86
N ALA A 490 9.98 -19.09 6.99
CA ALA A 490 9.12 -18.79 5.85
C ALA A 490 9.34 -17.36 5.33
N PRO A 491 8.90 -17.04 4.11
CA PRO A 491 9.01 -15.68 3.58
C PRO A 491 8.18 -14.71 4.40
N LEU A 492 8.72 -13.55 4.76
CA LEU A 492 7.96 -12.48 5.39
C LEU A 492 6.92 -11.93 4.41
N TRP A 493 5.66 -11.81 4.88
CA TRP A 493 4.54 -11.35 4.07
C TRP A 493 3.61 -10.41 4.85
N GLY A 494 4.05 -9.86 5.98
CA GLY A 494 3.36 -8.90 6.84
C GLY A 494 4.03 -7.54 6.86
N GLY A 495 3.24 -6.49 7.14
CA GLY A 495 3.76 -5.12 7.26
C GLY A 495 4.52 -4.87 8.57
N VAL A 496 5.22 -3.74 8.63
CA VAL A 496 6.04 -3.32 9.76
C VAL A 496 5.50 -2.01 10.34
N MET A 497 5.59 -1.85 11.65
CA MET A 497 5.32 -0.62 12.39
C MET A 497 6.46 -0.36 13.38
N THR A 498 6.80 0.89 13.65
CA THR A 498 7.77 1.28 14.68
C THR A 498 7.22 2.36 15.62
N THR A 499 7.76 2.45 16.83
CA THR A 499 7.29 3.39 17.85
C THR A 499 8.44 4.13 18.53
N LYS A 500 8.13 5.29 19.09
CA LYS A 500 9.05 6.04 19.96
C LYS A 500 9.45 5.27 21.23
N GLY A 501 8.67 4.26 21.62
CA GLY A 501 9.03 3.30 22.68
C GLY A 501 10.17 2.35 22.32
N ASN A 502 10.90 2.59 21.22
CA ASN A 502 12.01 1.79 20.71
C ASN A 502 11.60 0.36 20.32
N LEU A 503 10.39 0.20 19.77
CA LEU A 503 9.84 -1.08 19.32
C LEU A 503 9.63 -1.11 17.80
N VAL A 504 9.84 -2.29 17.22
CA VAL A 504 9.46 -2.63 15.86
C VAL A 504 8.53 -3.83 15.92
N PHE A 505 7.32 -3.70 15.36
CA PHE A 505 6.34 -4.78 15.27
C PHE A 505 6.23 -5.30 13.85
N THR A 506 6.17 -6.61 13.69
CA THR A 506 5.83 -7.27 12.43
C THR A 506 5.22 -8.64 12.68
N GLY A 507 4.55 -9.18 11.67
CA GLY A 507 4.04 -10.54 11.70
C GLY A 507 4.84 -11.49 10.83
N ASN A 508 4.72 -12.78 11.10
CA ASN A 508 5.27 -13.82 10.25
C ASN A 508 4.22 -14.83 9.78
N PRO A 509 4.49 -15.62 8.72
CA PRO A 509 3.55 -16.62 8.19
C PRO A 509 3.25 -17.77 9.16
N GLU A 510 4.14 -18.05 10.09
CA GLU A 510 3.99 -19.07 11.13
C GLU A 510 2.93 -18.68 12.19
N GLY A 511 2.43 -17.43 12.11
CA GLY A 511 1.35 -16.93 12.95
C GLY A 511 1.79 -16.14 14.16
N PHE A 512 3.03 -15.72 14.25
CA PHE A 512 3.50 -14.90 15.35
C PHE A 512 3.42 -13.40 15.01
N LEU A 513 2.76 -12.63 15.88
CA LEU A 513 3.03 -11.20 16.00
C LEU A 513 4.26 -11.05 16.89
N GLN A 514 5.27 -10.31 16.42
CA GLN A 514 6.56 -10.17 17.08
C GLN A 514 6.90 -8.70 17.32
N ALA A 515 7.60 -8.43 18.42
CA ALA A 515 8.21 -7.12 18.70
C ALA A 515 9.71 -7.27 18.90
N PHE A 516 10.44 -6.31 18.31
CA PHE A 516 11.90 -6.23 18.36
C PHE A 516 12.35 -4.90 18.92
N ASN A 517 13.50 -4.87 19.59
CA ASN A 517 14.17 -3.63 19.96
C ASN A 517 14.63 -2.93 18.66
N ALA A 518 14.19 -1.70 18.44
CA ALA A 518 14.43 -0.97 17.20
C ALA A 518 15.92 -0.69 16.94
N LYS A 519 16.75 -0.57 17.98
CA LYS A 519 18.18 -0.27 17.88
C LYS A 519 19.04 -1.52 17.71
N THR A 520 18.70 -2.63 18.40
CA THR A 520 19.56 -3.83 18.46
C THR A 520 19.03 -5.00 17.64
N GLY A 521 17.73 -5.01 17.33
CA GLY A 521 17.08 -6.11 16.64
C GLY A 521 16.71 -7.29 17.56
N ASP A 522 17.00 -7.24 18.86
CA ASP A 522 16.65 -8.31 19.77
C ASP A 522 15.14 -8.51 19.81
N LYS A 523 14.67 -9.76 19.66
CA LYS A 523 13.26 -10.08 19.84
C LYS A 523 12.90 -9.98 21.32
N VAL A 524 12.00 -9.06 21.65
CA VAL A 524 11.62 -8.73 23.04
C VAL A 524 10.24 -9.26 23.42
N TRP A 525 9.44 -9.67 22.43
CA TRP A 525 8.11 -10.25 22.66
C TRP A 525 7.59 -10.94 21.41
N GLU A 526 6.75 -11.97 21.60
CA GLU A 526 5.95 -12.58 20.54
C GLU A 526 4.66 -13.22 21.08
N PHE A 527 3.67 -13.33 20.19
CA PHE A 527 2.39 -13.97 20.49
C PHE A 527 1.90 -14.76 19.28
N GLN A 528 1.50 -16.03 19.50
CA GLN A 528 0.92 -16.91 18.47
C GLN A 528 -0.56 -16.62 18.28
N THR A 529 -0.96 -16.23 17.06
CA THR A 529 -2.34 -15.87 16.70
C THR A 529 -3.14 -17.01 16.06
N GLY A 530 -2.50 -18.14 15.78
CA GLY A 530 -3.12 -19.32 15.17
C GLY A 530 -3.14 -19.33 13.63
N SER A 531 -2.88 -18.23 12.97
CA SER A 531 -2.73 -18.10 11.51
C SER A 531 -1.69 -17.05 11.14
N GLY A 532 -1.15 -17.10 9.92
CA GLY A 532 -0.12 -16.15 9.49
C GLY A 532 -0.53 -14.68 9.69
N VAL A 533 0.34 -13.89 10.32
CA VAL A 533 0.09 -12.47 10.58
C VAL A 533 0.57 -11.68 9.37
N LEU A 534 -0.38 -11.29 8.51
CA LEU A 534 -0.13 -10.55 7.28
C LEU A 534 -0.52 -9.07 7.36
N GLY A 535 -1.49 -8.73 8.21
CA GLY A 535 -1.92 -7.35 8.41
C GLY A 535 -0.77 -6.46 8.87
N SER A 536 -0.84 -5.19 8.51
CA SER A 536 0.09 -4.21 9.07
C SER A 536 -0.32 -3.87 10.51
N PRO A 537 0.55 -4.07 11.52
CA PRO A 537 0.25 -3.66 12.88
C PRO A 537 0.03 -2.15 12.99
N VAL A 538 -0.82 -1.76 13.92
CA VAL A 538 -1.03 -0.36 14.32
C VAL A 538 -1.01 -0.23 15.83
N THR A 539 -0.64 0.95 16.35
CA THR A 539 -0.74 1.27 17.77
C THR A 539 -1.46 2.59 17.96
N TRP A 540 -2.31 2.63 18.95
CA TRP A 540 -3.21 3.73 19.24
C TRP A 540 -3.49 3.81 20.74
N GLU A 541 -4.10 4.89 21.19
CA GLU A 541 -4.36 5.19 22.59
C GLU A 541 -5.84 5.47 22.85
N MET A 542 -6.37 4.99 23.97
CA MET A 542 -7.69 5.34 24.44
C MET A 542 -7.70 5.30 25.98
N ASP A 543 -8.28 6.34 26.60
CA ASP A 543 -8.34 6.50 28.06
C ASP A 543 -6.97 6.40 28.77
N GLY A 544 -5.90 6.87 28.11
CA GLY A 544 -4.53 6.81 28.62
C GLY A 544 -3.87 5.42 28.54
N GLU A 545 -4.51 4.45 27.90
CA GLU A 545 -3.97 3.10 27.66
C GLU A 545 -3.53 2.94 26.21
N GLN A 546 -2.33 2.43 25.97
CA GLN A 546 -1.82 2.13 24.63
C GLN A 546 -2.19 0.72 24.20
N TYR A 547 -2.70 0.60 22.98
CA TYR A 547 -3.12 -0.64 22.34
C TYR A 547 -2.26 -0.94 21.11
N VAL A 548 -2.17 -2.22 20.75
CA VAL A 548 -1.63 -2.70 19.48
C VAL A 548 -2.69 -3.58 18.81
N SER A 549 -2.98 -3.34 17.53
CA SER A 549 -3.97 -4.13 16.79
C SER A 549 -3.39 -4.63 15.47
N VAL A 550 -3.78 -5.87 15.07
CA VAL A 550 -3.29 -6.50 13.84
C VAL A 550 -4.27 -7.55 13.33
N LEU A 551 -4.26 -7.75 12.02
CA LEU A 551 -4.99 -8.85 11.36
C LEU A 551 -4.08 -10.06 11.18
N SER A 552 -4.62 -11.26 11.46
CA SER A 552 -4.00 -12.55 11.10
C SER A 552 -4.91 -13.36 10.17
N GLY A 553 -4.32 -14.06 9.23
CA GLY A 553 -5.01 -14.89 8.24
C GLY A 553 -4.10 -15.16 7.05
N TRP A 554 -3.50 -16.37 6.99
CA TRP A 554 -2.58 -16.76 5.94
C TRP A 554 -3.26 -16.85 4.57
N GLY A 555 -2.53 -16.50 3.50
CA GLY A 555 -2.97 -16.52 2.11
C GLY A 555 -2.15 -15.56 1.25
N GLY A 556 -2.69 -15.17 0.12
CA GLY A 556 -2.03 -14.27 -0.84
C GLY A 556 -1.15 -15.02 -1.84
N ALA A 557 -0.24 -14.30 -2.49
CA ALA A 557 0.52 -14.80 -3.64
C ALA A 557 1.47 -15.97 -3.30
N VAL A 558 2.05 -16.02 -2.11
CA VAL A 558 3.05 -17.04 -1.75
C VAL A 558 2.53 -18.46 -1.88
N PRO A 559 1.39 -18.86 -1.26
CA PRO A 559 0.88 -20.22 -1.42
C PRO A 559 0.38 -20.54 -2.84
N LEU A 560 0.03 -19.53 -3.63
CA LEU A 560 -0.46 -19.70 -5.01
C LEU A 560 0.69 -19.83 -6.03
N TRP A 561 1.74 -19.04 -5.88
CA TRP A 561 2.78 -18.83 -6.88
C TRP A 561 4.19 -19.20 -6.43
N GLY A 562 4.35 -19.56 -5.16
CA GLY A 562 5.65 -19.74 -4.53
C GLY A 562 6.48 -20.94 -4.99
N GLY A 563 6.08 -21.74 -5.96
CA GLY A 563 6.84 -22.87 -6.48
C GLY A 563 7.31 -23.83 -5.39
N GLU A 564 8.62 -24.05 -5.24
CA GLU A 564 9.18 -24.89 -4.16
C GLU A 564 8.99 -24.26 -2.78
N VAL A 565 8.93 -22.94 -2.68
CA VAL A 565 8.66 -22.20 -1.43
C VAL A 565 7.26 -22.48 -0.92
N ALA A 566 6.26 -22.64 -1.82
CA ALA A 566 4.90 -23.00 -1.41
C ALA A 566 4.84 -24.29 -0.61
N LYS A 567 5.76 -25.25 -0.86
CA LYS A 567 5.85 -26.49 -0.10
C LYS A 567 6.21 -26.28 1.39
N ARG A 568 7.01 -25.22 1.70
CA ARG A 568 7.36 -24.86 3.09
C ARG A 568 6.17 -24.32 3.88
N VAL A 569 5.23 -23.67 3.21
CA VAL A 569 4.10 -22.97 3.82
C VAL A 569 2.75 -23.69 3.66
N LYS A 570 2.73 -24.87 3.01
CA LYS A 570 1.49 -25.61 2.70
C LYS A 570 0.65 -26.02 3.91
N ASN A 571 1.30 -26.17 5.07
CA ASN A 571 0.66 -26.60 6.30
C ASN A 571 0.25 -25.41 7.20
N PHE A 572 0.45 -24.16 6.76
CA PHE A 572 0.06 -23.01 7.56
C PHE A 572 -1.46 -22.83 7.52
N ASN A 573 -2.04 -22.60 8.68
CA ASN A 573 -3.48 -22.42 8.81
C ASN A 573 -3.94 -21.13 8.13
N GLN A 574 -4.97 -21.24 7.31
CA GLN A 574 -5.75 -20.08 6.88
C GLN A 574 -6.61 -19.60 8.06
N GLY A 575 -7.09 -18.39 7.97
CA GLY A 575 -7.94 -17.80 8.99
C GLY A 575 -8.26 -16.32 8.70
N GLY A 576 -9.03 -15.72 9.58
CA GLY A 576 -9.35 -14.31 9.50
C GLY A 576 -9.71 -13.80 10.89
N MET A 577 -8.74 -13.20 11.57
CA MET A 577 -8.86 -12.70 12.93
C MET A 577 -8.32 -11.28 13.03
N LEU A 578 -9.01 -10.47 13.80
CA LEU A 578 -8.51 -9.17 14.28
C LEU A 578 -8.15 -9.34 15.76
N TRP A 579 -6.92 -9.00 16.11
CA TRP A 579 -6.37 -9.06 17.47
C TRP A 579 -6.08 -7.69 18.00
N THR A 580 -6.36 -7.46 19.30
CA THR A 580 -5.95 -6.25 20.01
C THR A 580 -5.32 -6.60 21.35
N PHE A 581 -4.22 -5.91 21.66
CA PHE A 581 -3.36 -6.15 22.81
C PHE A 581 -3.20 -4.85 23.62
N LYS A 582 -2.97 -4.97 24.95
CA LYS A 582 -2.52 -3.88 25.82
C LYS A 582 -1.76 -4.40 27.04
N LEU A 583 -1.16 -3.51 27.82
CA LEU A 583 -0.62 -3.86 29.12
C LEU A 583 -1.74 -4.08 30.16
N PRO A 584 -1.57 -5.03 31.11
CA PRO A 584 -2.44 -5.14 32.28
C PRO A 584 -2.48 -3.85 33.11
N LYS A 585 -3.65 -3.46 33.63
CA LYS A 585 -3.83 -2.20 34.39
C LYS A 585 -2.95 -2.09 35.59
N GLU A 586 -2.73 -3.20 36.31
CA GLU A 586 -1.91 -3.24 37.54
C GLU A 586 -0.45 -2.87 37.29
N LEU A 587 0.03 -3.00 36.05
CA LEU A 587 1.40 -2.64 35.67
C LEU A 587 1.52 -1.17 35.22
N VAL A 588 0.43 -0.60 34.70
CA VAL A 588 0.38 0.82 34.32
C VAL A 588 0.25 1.71 35.56
N ALA A 589 -0.52 1.29 36.57
CA ALA A 589 -0.76 2.06 37.79
C ALA A 589 0.46 2.14 38.74
N LYS A 590 1.51 1.35 38.55
CA LYS A 590 2.73 1.33 39.40
C LYS A 590 3.83 2.30 38.91
N ARG A 591 3.55 3.10 37.89
CA ARG A 591 4.43 4.14 37.35
C ARG A 591 3.88 5.55 37.60
#